data_e09b8f53aa25b361e945cba590feb41f
#
_entry.id   e09b8f53aa25b361e945cba590feb41f
#
_cell.length_a   1.000
_cell.length_b   1.000
_cell.length_c   1.000
_cell.angle_alpha   90.00
_cell.angle_beta   90.00
_cell.angle_gamma   90.00
#
_symmetry.space_group_name_H-M   'P 1'
#
loop_
_entity.id
_entity.type
_entity.pdbx_description
1 polymer ?
#
loop_
_entity_poly.entity_id
_entity_poly.type
_entity_poly.pdbx_seq_one_letter_code
_entity_poly.pdbx_strand_id
1 'polypeptide(L)'
;MLTIERIKEVVTRVGKKYGIKSAHLFGSYAKKNATETSDVDLIIDRDKALHTYKEFFHFCDDLETELGTSVDVVVEDSVHPDFFDMIKKDRVLLYGI
;
A
#
# COMPACT_ATOMS: atom_id res chain seq x y z
N MET A 1 -3.74 17.44 0.45
CA MET A 1 -3.48 16.17 1.14
C MET A 1 -4.49 15.12 0.69
N LEU A 2 -4.05 13.87 0.57
CA LEU A 2 -4.91 12.78 0.12
C LEU A 2 -5.93 12.38 1.18
N THR A 3 -7.09 11.89 0.72
CA THR A 3 -8.06 11.24 1.61
C THR A 3 -7.86 9.74 1.56
N ILE A 4 -8.29 9.04 2.59
CA ILE A 4 -8.24 7.56 2.62
C ILE A 4 -9.10 7.01 1.48
N GLU A 5 -10.23 7.65 1.17
CA GLU A 5 -11.13 7.24 0.07
C GLU A 5 -10.42 7.29 -1.28
N ARG A 6 -9.63 8.33 -1.52
CA ARG A 6 -8.86 8.45 -2.77
C ARG A 6 -7.77 7.40 -2.84
N ILE A 7 -7.06 7.18 -1.73
CA ILE A 7 -6.04 6.14 -1.65
C ILE A 7 -6.66 4.78 -1.93
N LYS A 8 -7.80 4.49 -1.30
CA LYS A 8 -8.51 3.22 -1.50
C LYS A 8 -8.92 3.02 -2.95
N GLU A 9 -9.44 4.05 -3.60
CA GLU A 9 -9.87 3.99 -5.00
C GLU A 9 -8.70 3.61 -5.92
N VAL A 10 -7.58 4.30 -5.78
CA VAL A 10 -6.39 4.07 -6.60
C VAL A 10 -5.79 2.69 -6.32
N VAL A 11 -5.63 2.34 -5.05
CA VAL A 11 -5.04 1.05 -4.66
C VAL A 11 -5.91 -0.11 -5.13
N THR A 12 -7.23 0.01 -5.05
CA THR A 12 -8.14 -1.03 -5.55
C THR A 12 -7.96 -1.24 -7.05
N ARG A 13 -7.94 -0.17 -7.82
CA ARG A 13 -7.81 -0.26 -9.27
C ARG A 13 -6.45 -0.82 -9.69
N VAL A 14 -5.39 -0.27 -9.13
CA VAL A 14 -4.03 -0.72 -9.44
C VAL A 14 -3.78 -2.13 -8.93
N GLY A 15 -4.28 -2.44 -7.73
CA GLY A 15 -4.17 -3.79 -7.16
C GLY A 15 -4.81 -4.85 -8.04
N LYS A 16 -5.99 -4.56 -8.58
CA LYS A 16 -6.66 -5.48 -9.51
C LYS A 16 -5.87 -5.65 -10.79
N LYS A 17 -5.32 -4.57 -11.31
CA LYS A 17 -4.54 -4.59 -12.55
C LYS A 17 -3.33 -5.52 -12.44
N TYR A 18 -2.65 -5.52 -11.30
CA TYR A 18 -1.47 -6.34 -11.09
C TYR A 18 -1.75 -7.70 -10.45
N GLY A 19 -2.98 -7.92 -9.98
CA GLY A 19 -3.38 -9.22 -9.44
C GLY A 19 -2.93 -9.51 -8.01
N ILE A 20 -2.67 -8.49 -7.21
CA ILE A 20 -2.36 -8.71 -5.80
C ILE A 20 -3.60 -9.18 -5.05
N LYS A 21 -3.41 -9.83 -3.91
CA LYS A 21 -4.51 -10.38 -3.12
C LYS A 21 -5.16 -9.34 -2.22
N SER A 22 -4.35 -8.53 -1.55
CA SER A 22 -4.88 -7.52 -0.64
C SER A 22 -3.87 -6.41 -0.39
N ALA A 23 -4.36 -5.28 0.12
CA ALA A 23 -3.53 -4.15 0.50
C ALA A 23 -4.13 -3.45 1.72
N HIS A 24 -3.27 -3.10 2.66
CA HIS A 24 -3.63 -2.32 3.84
C HIS A 24 -2.81 -1.04 3.87
N LEU A 25 -3.42 0.00 4.38
CA LEU A 25 -2.75 1.27 4.68
C LEU A 25 -2.22 1.21 6.11
N PHE A 26 -0.99 1.67 6.33
CA PHE A 26 -0.45 1.84 7.67
C PHE A 26 0.26 3.19 7.76
N GLY A 27 0.96 3.45 8.86
CA GLY A 27 1.70 4.69 9.02
C GLY A 27 0.82 5.90 9.26
N SER A 28 1.32 7.08 8.86
CA SER A 28 0.70 8.35 9.23
C SER A 28 -0.71 8.53 8.70
N TYR A 29 -0.99 8.09 7.47
CA TYR A 29 -2.35 8.19 6.92
C TYR A 29 -3.33 7.30 7.68
N ALA A 30 -2.92 6.10 8.06
CA ALA A 30 -3.77 5.20 8.83
C ALA A 30 -4.05 5.75 10.23
N LYS A 31 -3.07 6.41 10.83
CA LYS A 31 -3.18 7.00 12.16
C LYS A 31 -3.86 8.38 12.15
N LYS A 32 -4.20 8.87 10.96
CA LYS A 32 -4.86 10.17 10.76
C LYS A 32 -4.02 11.35 11.23
N ASN A 33 -2.71 11.22 11.18
CA ASN A 33 -1.79 12.31 11.51
C ASN A 33 -0.86 12.67 10.33
N ALA A 34 -1.27 12.32 9.11
CA ALA A 34 -0.52 12.66 7.91
C ALA A 34 -0.51 14.16 7.67
N THR A 35 0.59 14.62 7.08
CA THR A 35 0.74 16.00 6.61
C THR A 35 0.91 15.99 5.10
N GLU A 36 1.04 17.17 4.50
CA GLU A 36 1.23 17.28 3.04
C GLU A 36 2.54 16.65 2.56
N THR A 37 3.50 16.47 3.46
CA THR A 37 4.78 15.85 3.12
C THR A 37 4.86 14.37 3.48
N SER A 38 3.78 13.81 4.02
CA SER A 38 3.75 12.40 4.40
C SER A 38 3.70 11.49 3.19
N ASP A 39 4.40 10.36 3.27
CA ASP A 39 4.30 9.31 2.26
C ASP A 39 3.10 8.41 2.56
N VAL A 40 2.62 7.72 1.54
CA VAL A 40 1.59 6.70 1.70
C VAL A 40 2.29 5.38 1.96
N ASP A 41 1.97 4.74 3.07
CA ASP A 41 2.60 3.48 3.48
C ASP A 41 1.61 2.33 3.30
N LEU A 42 1.97 1.38 2.45
CA LEU A 42 1.13 0.22 2.13
C LEU A 42 1.83 -1.08 2.49
N ILE A 43 1.08 -2.01 3.05
CA ILE A 43 1.52 -3.39 3.16
C ILE A 43 0.59 -4.24 2.31
N ILE A 44 1.18 -5.05 1.42
CA ILE A 44 0.40 -5.82 0.46
C ILE A 44 0.67 -7.31 0.61
N ASP A 45 -0.36 -8.11 0.32
CA ASP A 45 -0.22 -9.54 0.07
C ASP A 45 -0.22 -9.70 -1.44
N ARG A 46 0.96 -9.95 -2.00
CA ARG A 46 1.10 -10.07 -3.46
C ARG A 46 0.62 -11.40 -4.02
N ASP A 47 0.40 -12.38 -3.15
CA ASP A 47 0.02 -13.73 -3.56
C ASP A 47 1.00 -14.26 -4.61
N LYS A 48 0.56 -14.44 -5.85
CA LYS A 48 1.40 -14.91 -6.96
C LYS A 48 1.77 -13.79 -7.93
N ALA A 49 1.50 -12.56 -7.56
CA ALA A 49 1.78 -11.40 -8.40
C ALA A 49 3.18 -10.81 -8.12
N LEU A 50 3.60 -9.88 -8.95
CA LEU A 50 4.82 -9.10 -8.76
C LEU A 50 6.06 -9.99 -8.62
N HIS A 51 6.23 -10.91 -9.58
CA HIS A 51 7.32 -11.90 -9.54
C HIS A 51 8.70 -11.31 -9.79
N THR A 52 8.79 -10.20 -10.47
CA THR A 52 10.06 -9.57 -10.84
C THR A 52 10.15 -8.17 -10.27
N TYR A 53 11.36 -7.66 -10.14
CA TYR A 53 11.57 -6.27 -9.75
C TYR A 53 10.91 -5.31 -10.72
N LYS A 54 10.92 -5.64 -12.00
CA LYS A 54 10.31 -4.80 -13.03
C LYS A 54 8.81 -4.64 -12.77
N GLU A 55 8.12 -5.74 -12.50
CA GLU A 55 6.69 -5.71 -12.19
C GLU A 55 6.42 -4.90 -10.92
N PHE A 56 7.25 -5.10 -9.90
CA PHE A 56 7.13 -4.38 -8.64
C PHE A 56 7.32 -2.88 -8.84
N PHE A 57 8.34 -2.48 -9.61
CA PHE A 57 8.57 -1.07 -9.91
C PHE A 57 7.41 -0.45 -10.67
N HIS A 58 6.85 -1.15 -11.65
CA HIS A 58 5.70 -0.66 -12.40
C HIS A 58 4.49 -0.46 -11.49
N PHE A 59 4.27 -1.39 -10.57
CA PHE A 59 3.21 -1.29 -9.58
C PHE A 59 3.36 -0.05 -8.71
N CYS A 60 4.54 0.15 -8.15
CA CYS A 60 4.83 1.32 -7.31
C CYS A 60 4.72 2.62 -8.10
N ASP A 61 5.24 2.62 -9.33
CA ASP A 61 5.21 3.80 -10.20
C ASP A 61 3.78 4.21 -10.54
N ASP A 62 2.92 3.24 -10.85
CA ASP A 62 1.52 3.52 -11.15
C ASP A 62 0.83 4.14 -9.92
N LEU A 63 1.10 3.63 -8.73
CA LEU A 63 0.54 4.19 -7.50
C LEU A 63 1.01 5.62 -7.27
N GLU A 64 2.31 5.86 -7.39
CA GLU A 64 2.87 7.19 -7.15
C GLU A 64 2.38 8.19 -8.18
N THR A 65 2.29 7.79 -9.43
CA THR A 65 1.80 8.65 -10.49
C THR A 65 0.36 9.08 -10.25
N GLU A 66 -0.49 8.13 -9.88
CA GLU A 66 -1.90 8.44 -9.68
C GLU A 66 -2.20 9.16 -8.37
N LEU A 67 -1.44 8.87 -7.33
CA LEU A 67 -1.62 9.52 -6.03
C LEU A 67 -0.88 10.87 -5.93
N GLY A 68 0.12 11.07 -6.78
CA GLY A 68 0.90 12.31 -6.79
C GLY A 68 1.81 12.48 -5.58
N THR A 69 2.21 11.38 -4.94
CA THR A 69 3.10 11.41 -3.79
C THR A 69 3.89 10.11 -3.73
N SER A 70 4.93 10.10 -2.91
CA SER A 70 5.72 8.89 -2.69
C SER A 70 4.90 7.83 -1.98
N VAL A 71 5.07 6.59 -2.40
CA VAL A 71 4.38 5.43 -1.83
C VAL A 71 5.42 4.39 -1.42
N ASP A 72 5.42 4.05 -0.13
CA ASP A 72 6.27 2.97 0.39
C ASP A 72 5.46 1.68 0.41
N VAL A 73 5.89 0.70 -0.37
CA VAL A 73 5.20 -0.58 -0.47
C VAL A 73 6.02 -1.66 0.22
N VAL A 74 5.43 -2.29 1.21
CA VAL A 74 6.01 -3.40 1.94
C VAL A 74 5.24 -4.66 1.59
N VAL A 75 5.95 -5.74 1.27
CA VAL A 75 5.35 -7.03 0.94
C VAL A 75 5.25 -7.87 2.21
N GLU A 76 4.06 -8.37 2.50
CA GLU A 76 3.77 -9.09 3.74
C GLU A 76 4.71 -10.26 4.01
N ASP A 77 5.05 -11.03 2.97
CA ASP A 77 5.88 -12.22 3.10
C ASP A 77 7.36 -11.92 3.29
N SER A 78 7.76 -10.66 3.24
CA SER A 78 9.17 -10.26 3.42
C SER A 78 9.39 -9.44 4.68
N VAL A 79 8.39 -9.21 5.51
CA VAL A 79 8.54 -8.44 6.74
C VAL A 79 8.68 -9.35 7.95
N HIS A 80 9.40 -8.86 8.96
CA HIS A 80 9.53 -9.56 10.23
C HIS A 80 8.18 -9.56 10.96
N PRO A 81 7.81 -10.66 11.63
CA PRO A 81 6.56 -10.73 12.40
C PRO A 81 6.36 -9.59 13.40
N ASP A 82 7.43 -9.09 14.00
CA ASP A 82 7.35 -7.97 14.96
C ASP A 82 6.88 -6.69 14.28
N PHE A 83 7.33 -6.44 13.05
CA PHE A 83 6.87 -5.29 12.28
C PHE A 83 5.38 -5.41 11.97
N PHE A 84 4.96 -6.59 11.54
CA PHE A 84 3.56 -6.86 11.24
C PHE A 84 2.68 -6.61 12.46
N ASP A 85 3.10 -7.12 13.63
CA ASP A 85 2.37 -6.92 14.88
C ASP A 85 2.28 -5.45 15.26
N MET A 86 3.34 -4.69 15.00
CA MET A 86 3.39 -3.27 15.33
C MET A 86 2.37 -2.46 14.54
N ILE A 87 2.17 -2.77 13.27
CA ILE A 87 1.25 -2.02 12.41
C ILE A 87 -0.18 -2.55 12.43
N LYS A 88 -0.38 -3.77 12.89
CA LYS A 88 -1.66 -4.47 12.87
C LYS A 88 -2.79 -3.68 13.54
N LYS A 89 -2.47 -2.95 14.57
CA LYS A 89 -3.43 -2.22 15.39
C LYS A 89 -4.08 -1.06 14.65
N ASP A 90 -3.32 -0.36 13.82
CA ASP A 90 -3.78 0.85 13.16
C ASP A 90 -4.05 0.69 11.66
N ARG A 91 -3.70 -0.45 11.08
CA ARG A 91 -3.82 -0.63 9.64
C ARG A 91 -5.27 -0.61 9.18
N VAL A 92 -5.46 -0.09 7.98
CA VAL A 92 -6.79 0.03 7.36
C VAL A 92 -6.81 -0.81 6.09
N LEU A 93 -7.79 -1.70 5.97
CA LEU A 93 -7.96 -2.49 4.75
C LEU A 93 -8.41 -1.61 3.61
N LEU A 94 -7.66 -1.61 2.52
CA LEU A 94 -8.00 -0.85 1.32
C LEU A 94 -8.57 -1.71 0.21
N TYR A 95 -8.04 -2.92 0.05
CA TYR A 95 -8.40 -3.81 -1.05
C TYR A 95 -8.23 -5.26 -0.62
N GLY A 96 -9.15 -6.11 -1.09
CA GLY A 96 -9.08 -7.53 -0.82
C GLY A 96 -9.85 -7.92 0.44
N ILE A 97 -9.41 -8.98 1.06
CA ILE A 97 -10.11 -9.56 2.21
C ILE A 97 -9.25 -9.41 3.46
#